data_b08d5f9ed9c57b22182734b899f62c3b
#
_entry.id   b08d5f9ed9c57b22182734b899f62c3b
#
_cell.length_a   1.000
_cell.length_b   1.000
_cell.length_c   1.000
_cell.angle_alpha   90.00
_cell.angle_beta   90.00
_cell.angle_gamma   90.00
#
_symmetry.space_group_name_H-M   'P 1'
#
loop_
_entity.id
_entity.type
_entity.pdbx_description
1 polymer ?
#
loop_
_entity_poly.entity_id
_entity_poly.type
_entity_poly.pdbx_seq_one_letter_code
_entity_poly.pdbx_strand_id
1 'polypeptide(L)'
;MGEASAAFAAAALAAVHGAFGAAAASEYLGESVTVAHHQLRTAARAVAAGAAPALVAAALLHDVGHVIDLDSADALHRGEDIRHEETGAAWLARWFGPEVTEPVRLHVEAKRYLCAVDPGYYDLLSPISKKTLAMQGGPLNGAELAAFRAGRYAQDAASVRRWDDAGKDPDAVVPPLAAYDDLLASLVRAPAKD
;
A
#
# COMPACT_ATOMS: atom_id res chain seq x y z
N MET A 1 -2.62 11.41 26.60
CA MET A 1 -3.61 11.28 25.50
C MET A 1 -4.99 11.36 26.12
N GLY A 2 -5.89 12.27 25.69
CA GLY A 2 -7.24 12.37 26.24
C GLY A 2 -8.11 11.19 25.80
N GLU A 3 -9.17 10.87 26.56
CA GLU A 3 -10.10 9.76 26.26
C GLU A 3 -10.63 9.79 24.81
N ALA A 4 -10.95 10.97 24.27
CA ALA A 4 -11.41 11.14 22.89
C ALA A 4 -10.35 10.71 21.85
N SER A 5 -9.06 10.97 22.10
CA SER A 5 -7.96 10.55 21.22
C SER A 5 -7.76 9.03 21.26
N ALA A 6 -7.91 8.43 22.44
CA ALA A 6 -7.82 6.97 22.58
C ALA A 6 -8.98 6.25 21.88
N ALA A 7 -10.21 6.77 22.00
CA ALA A 7 -11.38 6.23 21.30
C ALA A 7 -11.25 6.33 19.80
N PHE A 8 -10.68 7.44 19.29
CA PHE A 8 -10.46 7.65 17.87
C PHE A 8 -9.38 6.69 17.30
N ALA A 9 -8.29 6.47 18.06
CA ALA A 9 -7.28 5.48 17.68
C ALA A 9 -7.84 4.05 17.69
N ALA A 10 -8.68 3.70 18.67
CA ALA A 10 -9.36 2.41 18.72
C ALA A 10 -10.29 2.20 17.52
N ALA A 11 -11.01 3.24 17.08
CA ALA A 11 -11.86 3.19 15.89
C ALA A 11 -11.03 2.99 14.59
N ALA A 12 -9.87 3.65 14.48
CA ALA A 12 -8.95 3.46 13.37
C ALA A 12 -8.44 2.01 13.30
N LEU A 13 -7.98 1.47 14.43
CA LEU A 13 -7.53 0.07 14.52
C LEU A 13 -8.65 -0.91 14.16
N ALA A 14 -9.86 -0.71 14.70
CA ALA A 14 -11.01 -1.57 14.39
C ALA A 14 -11.33 -1.57 12.88
N ALA A 15 -11.24 -0.41 12.22
CA ALA A 15 -11.44 -0.31 10.78
C ALA A 15 -10.35 -1.04 9.99
N VAL A 16 -9.07 -0.91 10.39
CA VAL A 16 -7.95 -1.64 9.76
C VAL A 16 -8.12 -3.15 9.96
N HIS A 17 -8.42 -3.61 11.17
CA HIS A 17 -8.68 -5.03 11.44
C HIS A 17 -9.86 -5.58 10.63
N GLY A 18 -10.92 -4.80 10.46
CA GLY A 18 -12.06 -5.14 9.62
C GLY A 18 -11.68 -5.34 8.16
N ALA A 19 -10.89 -4.42 7.60
CA ALA A 19 -10.38 -4.52 6.24
C ALA A 19 -9.47 -5.76 6.07
N PHE A 20 -8.56 -6.01 7.02
CA PHE A 20 -7.70 -7.21 6.99
C PHE A 20 -8.48 -8.52 7.14
N GLY A 21 -9.57 -8.55 7.91
CA GLY A 21 -10.45 -9.70 8.01
C GLY A 21 -11.11 -10.04 6.66
N ALA A 22 -11.55 -9.03 5.91
CA ALA A 22 -12.04 -9.18 4.54
C ALA A 22 -10.92 -9.60 3.57
N ALA A 23 -9.74 -8.99 3.68
CA ALA A 23 -8.56 -9.29 2.88
C ALA A 23 -8.03 -10.72 3.06
N ALA A 24 -8.22 -11.32 4.23
CA ALA A 24 -7.82 -12.70 4.51
C ALA A 24 -8.61 -13.73 3.70
N ALA A 25 -9.83 -13.40 3.30
CA ALA A 25 -10.69 -14.24 2.46
C ALA A 25 -10.51 -13.98 0.95
N SER A 26 -9.78 -12.93 0.56
CA SER A 26 -9.63 -12.50 -0.82
C SER A 26 -8.30 -12.98 -1.40
N GLU A 27 -8.32 -13.67 -2.53
CA GLU A 27 -7.12 -14.00 -3.29
C GLU A 27 -6.49 -12.72 -3.86
N TYR A 28 -5.17 -12.64 -3.83
CA TYR A 28 -4.43 -11.49 -4.36
C TYR A 28 -4.30 -11.60 -5.88
N LEU A 29 -5.26 -11.04 -6.61
CA LEU A 29 -5.22 -10.83 -8.07
C LEU A 29 -4.78 -12.07 -8.88
N GLY A 30 -5.12 -13.29 -8.44
CA GLY A 30 -4.72 -14.54 -9.09
C GLY A 30 -3.32 -15.03 -8.73
N GLU A 31 -2.72 -14.47 -7.69
CA GLU A 31 -1.50 -15.01 -7.06
C GLU A 31 -1.86 -16.01 -5.95
N SER A 32 -0.94 -16.92 -5.58
CA SER A 32 -1.17 -17.96 -4.57
C SER A 32 -1.13 -17.47 -3.11
N VAL A 33 -1.39 -16.18 -2.89
CA VAL A 33 -1.39 -15.52 -1.58
C VAL A 33 -2.65 -14.69 -1.41
N THR A 34 -3.10 -14.48 -0.18
CA THR A 34 -4.20 -13.54 0.09
C THR A 34 -3.67 -12.11 0.15
N VAL A 35 -4.56 -11.13 -0.08
CA VAL A 35 -4.25 -9.69 0.05
C VAL A 35 -3.65 -9.39 1.43
N ALA A 36 -4.24 -9.94 2.51
CA ALA A 36 -3.73 -9.74 3.87
C ALA A 36 -2.31 -10.28 4.06
N HIS A 37 -2.01 -11.48 3.56
CA HIS A 37 -0.65 -12.05 3.66
C HIS A 37 0.36 -11.23 2.86
N HIS A 38 0.00 -10.77 1.67
CA HIS A 38 0.86 -9.90 0.87
C HIS A 38 1.20 -8.60 1.62
N GLN A 39 0.19 -7.92 2.18
CA GLN A 39 0.36 -6.69 2.95
C GLN A 39 1.27 -6.90 4.19
N LEU A 40 1.07 -7.99 4.95
CA LEU A 40 1.91 -8.31 6.10
C LEU A 40 3.38 -8.58 5.70
N ARG A 41 3.61 -9.24 4.58
CA ARG A 41 4.96 -9.49 4.05
C ARG A 41 5.64 -8.19 3.60
N THR A 42 4.90 -7.32 2.93
CA THR A 42 5.38 -6.00 2.52
C THR A 42 5.80 -5.16 3.74
N ALA A 43 4.98 -5.16 4.81
CA ALA A 43 5.34 -4.51 6.07
C ALA A 43 6.57 -5.13 6.74
N ALA A 44 6.68 -6.45 6.77
CA ALA A 44 7.85 -7.13 7.33
C ALA A 44 9.15 -6.76 6.60
N ARG A 45 9.11 -6.57 5.27
CA ARG A 45 10.25 -6.06 4.48
C ARG A 45 10.62 -4.63 4.88
N ALA A 46 9.62 -3.77 5.09
CA ALA A 46 9.86 -2.40 5.56
C ALA A 46 10.51 -2.39 6.95
N VAL A 47 10.03 -3.23 7.88
CA VAL A 47 10.65 -3.38 9.22
C VAL A 47 12.08 -3.87 9.11
N ALA A 48 12.34 -4.91 8.31
CA ALA A 48 13.69 -5.46 8.10
C ALA A 48 14.66 -4.43 7.48
N ALA A 49 14.14 -3.49 6.70
CA ALA A 49 14.91 -2.37 6.13
C ALA A 49 15.14 -1.22 7.11
N GLY A 50 14.63 -1.28 8.34
CA GLY A 50 14.73 -0.22 9.34
C GLY A 50 13.92 1.04 8.98
N ALA A 51 12.82 0.89 8.24
CA ALA A 51 11.99 2.00 7.79
C ALA A 51 11.34 2.74 8.97
N ALA A 52 11.07 4.03 8.79
CA ALA A 52 10.31 4.82 9.76
C ALA A 52 8.89 4.24 9.98
N PRO A 53 8.30 4.39 11.18
CA PRO A 53 6.99 3.84 11.50
C PRO A 53 5.90 4.18 10.49
N ALA A 54 5.84 5.43 10.01
CA ALA A 54 4.87 5.84 9.00
C ALA A 54 5.03 5.08 7.67
N LEU A 55 6.25 4.76 7.29
CA LEU A 55 6.53 4.04 6.05
C LEU A 55 6.26 2.53 6.19
N VAL A 56 6.45 1.97 7.40
CA VAL A 56 5.99 0.60 7.73
C VAL A 56 4.46 0.52 7.64
N ALA A 57 3.74 1.52 8.18
CA ALA A 57 2.29 1.59 8.07
C ALA A 57 1.83 1.73 6.61
N ALA A 58 2.51 2.56 5.81
CA ALA A 58 2.23 2.68 4.37
C ALA A 58 2.44 1.35 3.63
N ALA A 59 3.52 0.63 3.92
CA ALA A 59 3.80 -0.70 3.36
C ALA A 59 2.74 -1.74 3.77
N LEU A 60 2.28 -1.68 5.04
CA LEU A 60 1.22 -2.56 5.56
C LEU A 60 -0.13 -2.31 4.87
N LEU A 61 -0.43 -1.06 4.50
CA LEU A 61 -1.76 -0.62 4.09
C LEU A 61 -1.84 -0.26 2.59
N HIS A 62 -0.76 -0.47 1.80
CA HIS A 62 -0.67 0.03 0.43
C HIS A 62 -1.78 -0.48 -0.49
N ASP A 63 -2.21 -1.71 -0.31
CA ASP A 63 -3.23 -2.39 -1.11
C ASP A 63 -4.61 -2.46 -0.44
N VAL A 64 -4.85 -1.69 0.63
CA VAL A 64 -6.15 -1.69 1.33
C VAL A 64 -7.30 -1.33 0.39
N GLY A 65 -7.04 -0.54 -0.65
CA GLY A 65 -8.02 -0.17 -1.67
C GLY A 65 -8.63 -1.37 -2.40
N HIS A 66 -7.89 -2.45 -2.60
CA HIS A 66 -8.41 -3.69 -3.19
C HIS A 66 -9.47 -4.39 -2.34
N VAL A 67 -9.50 -4.11 -1.03
CA VAL A 67 -10.42 -4.75 -0.09
C VAL A 67 -11.67 -3.93 0.15
N ILE A 68 -11.51 -2.59 0.17
CA ILE A 68 -12.62 -1.67 0.41
C ILE A 68 -13.42 -1.38 -0.86
N ASP A 69 -12.87 -1.66 -2.03
CA ASP A 69 -13.57 -1.61 -3.31
C ASP A 69 -13.94 -3.03 -3.74
N LEU A 70 -15.23 -3.36 -3.61
CA LEU A 70 -15.76 -4.71 -3.87
C LEU A 70 -15.72 -5.12 -5.36
N ASP A 71 -15.54 -4.17 -6.28
CA ASP A 71 -15.46 -4.45 -7.73
C ASP A 71 -14.02 -4.74 -8.21
N SER A 72 -13.05 -4.74 -7.30
CA SER A 72 -11.62 -4.82 -7.60
C SER A 72 -11.23 -6.05 -8.46
N ALA A 73 -11.73 -7.23 -8.12
CA ALA A 73 -11.40 -8.46 -8.85
C ALA A 73 -12.06 -8.49 -10.24
N ASP A 74 -13.30 -8.07 -10.34
CA ASP A 74 -14.06 -8.05 -11.60
C ASP A 74 -13.53 -7.00 -12.57
N ALA A 75 -13.10 -5.84 -12.07
CA ALA A 75 -12.48 -4.79 -12.86
C ALA A 75 -11.19 -5.26 -13.55
N LEU A 76 -10.34 -6.02 -12.83
CA LEU A 76 -9.13 -6.60 -13.41
C LEU A 76 -9.45 -7.56 -14.57
N HIS A 77 -10.51 -8.36 -14.45
CA HIS A 77 -10.98 -9.24 -15.54
C HIS A 77 -11.48 -8.44 -16.75
N ARG A 78 -12.13 -7.30 -16.52
CA ARG A 78 -12.57 -6.37 -17.58
C ARG A 78 -11.43 -5.53 -18.17
N GLY A 79 -10.22 -5.58 -17.59
CA GLY A 79 -9.08 -4.77 -18.00
C GLY A 79 -9.19 -3.30 -17.56
N GLU A 80 -9.90 -3.03 -16.49
CA GLU A 80 -10.13 -1.70 -15.93
C GLU A 80 -9.17 -1.42 -14.77
N ASP A 81 -8.59 -0.21 -14.73
CA ASP A 81 -7.80 0.28 -13.61
C ASP A 81 -8.73 0.95 -12.58
N ILE A 82 -8.89 0.33 -11.42
CA ILE A 82 -9.78 0.82 -10.35
C ILE A 82 -9.13 1.91 -9.48
N ARG A 83 -7.87 2.24 -9.73
CA ARG A 83 -7.10 3.22 -8.96
C ARG A 83 -7.17 2.94 -7.44
N HIS A 84 -6.95 1.67 -7.06
CA HIS A 84 -7.01 1.20 -5.67
C HIS A 84 -6.10 2.00 -4.72
N GLU A 85 -4.98 2.50 -5.24
CA GLU A 85 -4.04 3.35 -4.52
C GLU A 85 -4.68 4.68 -4.09
N GLU A 86 -5.55 5.27 -4.91
CA GLU A 86 -6.26 6.50 -4.57
C GLU A 86 -7.41 6.23 -3.61
N THR A 87 -8.20 5.19 -3.86
CA THR A 87 -9.29 4.77 -2.98
C THR A 87 -8.74 4.41 -1.59
N GLY A 88 -7.65 3.65 -1.54
CA GLY A 88 -6.97 3.27 -0.29
C GLY A 88 -6.44 4.49 0.47
N ALA A 89 -5.73 5.39 -0.20
CA ALA A 89 -5.19 6.60 0.41
C ALA A 89 -6.29 7.52 0.95
N ALA A 90 -7.38 7.72 0.21
CA ALA A 90 -8.53 8.51 0.65
C ALA A 90 -9.22 7.89 1.88
N TRP A 91 -9.33 6.55 1.92
CA TRP A 91 -9.87 5.85 3.08
C TRP A 91 -8.97 6.01 4.31
N LEU A 92 -7.65 5.90 4.17
CA LEU A 92 -6.66 6.05 5.22
C LEU A 92 -6.56 7.49 5.76
N ALA A 93 -6.79 8.50 4.92
CA ALA A 93 -6.69 9.92 5.29
C ALA A 93 -7.66 10.32 6.41
N ARG A 94 -8.65 9.49 6.73
CA ARG A 94 -9.54 9.69 7.89
C ARG A 94 -8.81 9.58 9.23
N TRP A 95 -7.68 8.89 9.28
CA TRP A 95 -6.94 8.61 10.50
C TRP A 95 -5.45 8.93 10.45
N PHE A 96 -4.84 8.83 9.25
CA PHE A 96 -3.40 8.95 9.07
C PHE A 96 -3.02 10.20 8.30
N GLY A 97 -1.84 10.71 8.58
CA GLY A 97 -1.30 11.85 7.87
C GLY A 97 -0.64 11.49 6.54
N PRO A 98 -0.20 12.52 5.77
CA PRO A 98 0.36 12.35 4.44
C PRO A 98 1.64 11.51 4.40
N GLU A 99 2.36 11.37 5.51
CA GLU A 99 3.53 10.48 5.60
C GLU A 99 3.17 8.99 5.47
N VAL A 100 1.89 8.62 5.69
CA VAL A 100 1.35 7.27 5.45
C VAL A 100 0.60 7.24 4.13
N THR A 101 -0.31 8.21 3.91
CA THR A 101 -1.26 8.15 2.79
C THR A 101 -0.63 8.45 1.44
N GLU A 102 0.37 9.35 1.37
CA GLU A 102 1.00 9.68 0.09
C GLU A 102 1.87 8.54 -0.48
N PRO A 103 2.70 7.83 0.30
CA PRO A 103 3.37 6.63 -0.22
C PRO A 103 2.38 5.55 -0.71
N VAL A 104 1.22 5.39 -0.04
CA VAL A 104 0.14 4.51 -0.51
C VAL A 104 -0.41 5.00 -1.85
N ARG A 105 -0.80 6.27 -1.95
CA ARG A 105 -1.34 6.85 -3.18
C ARG A 105 -0.37 6.77 -4.37
N LEU A 106 0.91 6.88 -4.10
CA LEU A 106 1.95 6.96 -5.13
C LEU A 106 2.59 5.61 -5.48
N HIS A 107 2.25 4.49 -4.83
CA HIS A 107 2.98 3.23 -5.04
C HIS A 107 2.82 2.68 -6.47
N VAL A 108 1.67 2.91 -7.11
CA VAL A 108 1.44 2.55 -8.53
C VAL A 108 2.28 3.43 -9.46
N GLU A 109 2.31 4.74 -9.22
CA GLU A 109 3.16 5.65 -9.98
C GLU A 109 4.65 5.34 -9.75
N ALA A 110 5.02 4.91 -8.53
CA ALA A 110 6.37 4.43 -8.22
C ALA A 110 6.75 3.17 -9.02
N LYS A 111 5.84 2.23 -9.27
CA LYS A 111 6.06 1.10 -10.20
C LYS A 111 6.40 1.60 -11.60
N ARG A 112 5.61 2.52 -12.13
CA ARG A 112 5.84 3.16 -13.44
C ARG A 112 7.19 3.88 -13.48
N TYR A 113 7.53 4.60 -12.39
CA TYR A 113 8.81 5.26 -12.21
C TYR A 113 9.99 4.29 -12.25
N LEU A 114 9.93 3.22 -11.44
CA LEU A 114 11.01 2.23 -11.36
C LEU A 114 11.23 1.54 -12.70
N CYS A 115 10.16 1.21 -13.44
CA CYS A 115 10.27 0.68 -14.81
C CYS A 115 10.94 1.65 -15.79
N ALA A 116 10.85 2.97 -15.54
CA ALA A 116 11.46 3.98 -16.43
C ALA A 116 12.95 4.20 -16.12
N VAL A 117 13.41 3.98 -14.88
CA VAL A 117 14.78 4.36 -14.46
C VAL A 117 15.68 3.18 -14.15
N ASP A 118 15.15 2.00 -13.96
CA ASP A 118 15.90 0.78 -13.62
C ASP A 118 15.63 -0.27 -14.72
N PRO A 119 16.58 -0.48 -15.65
CA PRO A 119 16.37 -1.37 -16.81
C PRO A 119 16.04 -2.82 -16.44
N GLY A 120 16.50 -3.30 -15.26
CA GLY A 120 16.24 -4.66 -14.78
C GLY A 120 14.94 -4.81 -14.01
N TYR A 121 14.33 -3.69 -13.57
CA TYR A 121 13.16 -3.75 -12.68
C TYR A 121 11.92 -4.35 -13.35
N TYR A 122 11.68 -4.03 -14.62
CA TYR A 122 10.55 -4.60 -15.35
C TYR A 122 10.58 -6.14 -15.38
N ASP A 123 11.76 -6.73 -15.50
CA ASP A 123 11.92 -8.19 -15.59
C ASP A 123 11.59 -8.87 -14.26
N LEU A 124 11.76 -8.17 -13.14
CA LEU A 124 11.44 -8.65 -11.79
C LEU A 124 9.93 -8.63 -11.49
N LEU A 125 9.12 -7.87 -12.25
CA LEU A 125 7.69 -7.78 -12.03
C LEU A 125 7.00 -9.13 -12.28
N SER A 126 6.03 -9.47 -11.42
CA SER A 126 5.14 -10.60 -11.64
C SER A 126 4.32 -10.43 -12.92
N PRO A 127 3.78 -11.52 -13.51
CA PRO A 127 2.92 -11.42 -14.70
C PRO A 127 1.74 -10.46 -14.50
N ILE A 128 1.12 -10.46 -13.31
CA ILE A 128 0.00 -9.57 -13.00
C ILE A 128 0.47 -8.11 -12.90
N SER A 129 1.64 -7.84 -12.27
CA SER A 129 2.20 -6.50 -12.21
C SER A 129 2.56 -5.94 -13.60
N LYS A 130 3.02 -6.80 -14.53
CA LYS A 130 3.24 -6.41 -15.93
C LYS A 130 1.93 -6.07 -16.64
N LYS A 131 0.87 -6.87 -16.43
CA LYS A 131 -0.46 -6.62 -16.98
C LYS A 131 -1.02 -5.30 -16.47
N THR A 132 -1.01 -5.07 -15.15
CA THR A 132 -1.51 -3.83 -14.56
C THR A 132 -0.67 -2.62 -14.94
N LEU A 133 0.66 -2.76 -15.10
CA LEU A 133 1.51 -1.68 -15.60
C LEU A 133 1.04 -1.18 -16.99
N ALA A 134 0.70 -2.11 -17.88
CA ALA A 134 0.19 -1.74 -19.20
C ALA A 134 -1.15 -1.00 -19.14
N MET A 135 -2.06 -1.43 -18.25
CA MET A 135 -3.35 -0.76 -18.01
C MET A 135 -3.17 0.64 -17.41
N GLN A 136 -2.14 0.84 -16.60
CA GLN A 136 -1.81 2.08 -15.90
C GLN A 136 -0.96 3.06 -16.74
N GLY A 137 -0.80 2.82 -18.03
CA GLY A 137 -0.11 3.72 -18.95
C GLY A 137 1.38 3.43 -19.16
N GLY A 138 1.90 2.29 -18.69
CA GLY A 138 3.30 1.88 -18.86
C GLY A 138 4.30 2.68 -18.01
N PRO A 139 5.60 2.59 -18.31
CA PRO A 139 6.64 3.37 -17.64
C PRO A 139 6.41 4.88 -17.76
N LEU A 140 6.82 5.67 -16.75
CA LEU A 140 6.72 7.14 -16.79
C LEU A 140 7.54 7.69 -17.95
N ASN A 141 6.98 8.69 -18.65
CA ASN A 141 7.69 9.45 -19.68
C ASN A 141 8.44 10.65 -19.08
N GLY A 142 9.18 11.40 -19.92
CA GLY A 142 10.06 12.47 -19.48
C GLY A 142 9.44 13.50 -18.53
N ALA A 143 8.23 14.00 -18.82
CA ALA A 143 7.54 15.00 -18.01
C ALA A 143 6.98 14.40 -16.74
N GLU A 144 6.33 13.23 -16.80
CA GLU A 144 5.83 12.49 -15.64
C GLU A 144 6.97 12.09 -14.70
N LEU A 145 8.11 11.65 -15.28
CA LEU A 145 9.30 11.26 -14.53
C LEU A 145 9.88 12.44 -13.72
N ALA A 146 9.94 13.62 -14.34
CA ALA A 146 10.43 14.82 -13.68
C ALA A 146 9.48 15.25 -12.53
N ALA A 147 8.16 15.19 -12.77
CA ALA A 147 7.15 15.53 -11.77
C ALA A 147 7.20 14.56 -10.58
N PHE A 148 7.26 13.25 -10.82
CA PHE A 148 7.37 12.26 -9.75
C PHE A 148 8.62 12.48 -8.90
N ARG A 149 9.78 12.64 -9.54
CA ARG A 149 11.07 12.87 -8.83
C ARG A 149 11.07 14.11 -7.93
N ALA A 150 10.36 15.17 -8.33
CA ALA A 150 10.22 16.40 -7.55
C ALA A 150 9.25 16.24 -6.36
N GLY A 151 8.46 15.17 -6.32
CA GLY A 151 7.49 14.90 -5.26
C GLY A 151 8.16 14.58 -3.93
N ARG A 152 7.64 15.18 -2.85
CA ARG A 152 8.16 15.02 -1.48
C ARG A 152 8.24 13.55 -1.05
N TYR A 153 7.28 12.72 -1.46
CA TYR A 153 7.14 11.32 -1.05
C TYR A 153 7.59 10.31 -2.13
N ALA A 154 8.26 10.78 -3.18
CA ALA A 154 8.68 9.93 -4.31
C ALA A 154 9.57 8.77 -3.87
N GLN A 155 10.56 9.02 -2.99
CA GLN A 155 11.47 8.01 -2.49
C GLN A 155 10.76 7.02 -1.55
N ASP A 156 9.86 7.52 -0.71
CA ASP A 156 9.05 6.70 0.19
C ASP A 156 8.16 5.75 -0.61
N ALA A 157 7.46 6.27 -1.62
CA ALA A 157 6.64 5.48 -2.52
C ALA A 157 7.45 4.43 -3.31
N ALA A 158 8.64 4.80 -3.79
CA ALA A 158 9.54 3.86 -4.46
C ALA A 158 10.02 2.76 -3.51
N SER A 159 10.25 3.07 -2.23
CA SER A 159 10.61 2.08 -1.20
C SER A 159 9.44 1.13 -0.93
N VAL A 160 8.23 1.66 -0.71
CA VAL A 160 7.00 0.84 -0.54
C VAL A 160 6.85 -0.08 -1.75
N ARG A 161 6.99 0.44 -2.97
CA ARG A 161 6.86 -0.38 -4.19
C ARG A 161 7.89 -1.50 -4.27
N ARG A 162 9.14 -1.27 -3.90
CA ARG A 162 10.16 -2.33 -3.88
C ARG A 162 9.85 -3.42 -2.85
N TRP A 163 9.29 -3.06 -1.69
CA TRP A 163 8.87 -4.03 -0.68
C TRP A 163 7.63 -4.81 -1.10
N ASP A 164 6.68 -4.17 -1.79
CA ASP A 164 5.53 -4.81 -2.40
C ASP A 164 5.98 -5.94 -3.34
N ASP A 165 6.86 -5.67 -4.29
CA ASP A 165 7.35 -6.69 -5.21
C ASP A 165 8.14 -7.80 -4.49
N ALA A 166 8.88 -7.48 -3.42
CA ALA A 166 9.58 -8.46 -2.59
C ALA A 166 8.67 -9.21 -1.61
N GLY A 167 7.46 -8.72 -1.35
CA GLY A 167 6.45 -9.32 -0.46
C GLY A 167 5.70 -10.52 -1.05
N LYS A 168 6.05 -10.96 -2.25
CA LYS A 168 5.38 -12.04 -3.00
C LYS A 168 5.93 -13.45 -2.73
N ASP A 169 6.86 -13.59 -1.77
CA ASP A 169 7.40 -14.87 -1.33
C ASP A 169 6.34 -15.66 -0.52
N PRO A 170 5.82 -16.80 -0.99
CA PRO A 170 4.73 -17.52 -0.34
C PRO A 170 5.14 -18.15 1.00
N ASP A 171 6.43 -18.44 1.20
CA ASP A 171 6.95 -19.17 2.36
C ASP A 171 7.41 -18.26 3.51
N ALA A 172 7.37 -16.95 3.33
CA ALA A 172 7.80 -16.01 4.35
C ALA A 172 6.84 -16.01 5.56
N VAL A 173 7.36 -16.39 6.72
CA VAL A 173 6.64 -16.25 8.00
C VAL A 173 6.68 -14.80 8.44
N VAL A 174 5.51 -14.21 8.71
CA VAL A 174 5.38 -12.80 9.09
C VAL A 174 4.60 -12.65 10.38
N PRO A 175 4.84 -11.57 11.15
CA PRO A 175 4.04 -11.25 12.32
C PRO A 175 2.56 -11.08 11.96
N PRO A 176 1.63 -11.42 12.87
CA PRO A 176 0.21 -11.13 12.67
C PRO A 176 -0.05 -9.62 12.70
N LEU A 177 -1.18 -9.18 12.14
CA LEU A 177 -1.58 -7.77 12.10
C LEU A 177 -1.49 -7.09 13.48
N ALA A 178 -1.92 -7.77 14.55
CA ALA A 178 -1.89 -7.25 15.92
C ALA A 178 -0.48 -6.83 16.39
N ALA A 179 0.59 -7.36 15.79
CA ALA A 179 1.95 -6.92 16.11
C ALA A 179 2.25 -5.48 15.65
N TYR A 180 1.40 -4.91 14.81
CA TYR A 180 1.51 -3.54 14.31
C TYR A 180 0.56 -2.54 15.00
N ASP A 181 -0.30 -3.00 15.93
CA ASP A 181 -1.35 -2.17 16.56
C ASP A 181 -0.78 -0.94 17.27
N ASP A 182 0.27 -1.10 18.09
CA ASP A 182 0.91 0.03 18.78
C ASP A 182 1.53 1.03 17.80
N LEU A 183 2.15 0.53 16.72
CA LEU A 183 2.71 1.36 15.68
C LEU A 183 1.60 2.16 14.98
N LEU A 184 0.53 1.52 14.56
CA LEU A 184 -0.61 2.16 13.90
C LEU A 184 -1.27 3.18 14.84
N ALA A 185 -1.54 2.81 16.11
CA ALA A 185 -2.13 3.71 17.09
C ALA A 185 -1.29 4.98 17.28
N SER A 186 0.04 4.86 17.27
CA SER A 186 0.95 6.00 17.43
C SER A 186 0.90 7.01 16.29
N LEU A 187 0.45 6.58 15.10
CA LEU A 187 0.37 7.39 13.89
C LEU A 187 -1.02 8.00 13.66
N VAL A 188 -2.03 7.57 14.42
CA VAL A 188 -3.39 8.11 14.29
C VAL A 188 -3.41 9.58 14.67
N ARG A 189 -3.92 10.41 13.78
CA ARG A 189 -4.12 11.85 14.01
C ARG A 189 -5.58 12.10 14.34
N ALA A 190 -5.84 12.71 15.49
CA ALA A 190 -7.18 13.19 15.79
C ALA A 190 -7.65 14.17 14.69
N PRO A 191 -8.94 14.15 14.33
CA PRO A 191 -9.47 15.14 13.39
C PRO A 191 -9.17 16.55 13.90
N ALA A 192 -8.83 17.46 12.96
CA ALA A 192 -8.69 18.87 13.30
C ALA A 192 -10.00 19.32 13.99
N LYS A 193 -9.89 20.00 15.12
CA LYS A 193 -11.07 20.64 15.73
C LYS A 193 -11.42 21.84 14.82
N ASP A 194 -12.61 21.79 14.24
CA ASP A 194 -13.22 22.95 13.59
C ASP A 194 -13.40 24.11 14.58
#